data_06f8c367ff4e77d2aac9e5645c62ac04
#
_entry.id   06f8c367ff4e77d2aac9e5645c62ac04
#
_cell.length_a   1.000
_cell.length_b   1.000
_cell.length_c   1.000
_cell.angle_alpha   90.00
_cell.angle_beta   90.00
_cell.angle_gamma   90.00
#
_symmetry.space_group_name_H-M   'P 1'
#
loop_
_entity.id
_entity.type
_entity.pdbx_description
1 polymer ?
#
loop_
_entity_poly.entity_id
_entity_poly.type
_entity_poly.pdbx_seq_one_letter_code
_entity_poly.pdbx_strand_id
1 'polypeptide(L)'
;MNNQNNGNPVRNSGVSRRSLLQSGATTAAIALAGGLSFPAAAQVSASTSADKISGRRKLGQLEVSSLGLGVQNMSRTYQTTIPSRPEMHRIIRTAYEHGLTFFDAAEAYGPHEVERILGEAIAPFRNQVVITSKFGWDIDLETGERRPGLVSQPKRIKQAVEGMLKRLKTDHIDLLYQHRVDPTVPIEDVAGAIKDLKAEGKVLHWGLSEMGLKTLRRAHAELPVTAVQNEYSMLWRGPEAEVIPLCEELGIGFVPWSPLGVGFLTGAIDAKTRFAQGDIRGIETRFSQENLPNNLALVELVKSWAVRKQATPARIALAWLMAQKPWIVPIPGTTQMAHMLDNIGAAEVNFTPGEIAELNKALTSIHVQGVRLPPNVLAFSGVEAAEKS
;
A
#
# COMPACT_ATOMS: atom_id res chain seq x y z
N MET A 1 -19.95 -14.98 -63.47
CA MET A 1 -18.76 -14.51 -64.22
C MET A 1 -17.62 -14.57 -63.24
N ASN A 2 -16.89 -15.66 -63.18
CA ASN A 2 -15.60 -15.99 -63.84
C ASN A 2 -14.53 -14.96 -63.44
N ASN A 3 -13.40 -15.26 -62.84
CA ASN A 3 -12.42 -16.36 -62.98
C ASN A 3 -11.50 -16.29 -61.75
N GLN A 4 -11.09 -17.37 -61.05
CA GLN A 4 -9.97 -18.27 -61.33
C GLN A 4 -8.65 -17.52 -61.62
N ASN A 5 -7.50 -17.76 -61.04
CA ASN A 5 -6.85 -19.05 -60.81
C ASN A 5 -5.49 -18.84 -60.11
N ASN A 6 -5.07 -19.88 -59.42
CA ASN A 6 -3.75 -20.52 -59.42
C ASN A 6 -2.59 -19.77 -58.72
N GLY A 7 -1.80 -20.39 -57.93
CA GLY A 7 -1.58 -21.80 -57.61
C GLY A 7 -0.15 -22.03 -57.20
N ASN A 8 -0.04 -22.69 -56.10
CA ASN A 8 0.91 -23.72 -55.75
C ASN A 8 2.42 -23.49 -55.50
N PRO A 9 3.08 -24.43 -54.86
CA PRO A 9 3.89 -24.24 -53.66
C PRO A 9 5.35 -24.68 -53.90
N VAL A 10 6.28 -24.30 -53.02
CA VAL A 10 7.62 -24.97 -52.94
C VAL A 10 8.05 -25.18 -51.51
N ARG A 11 7.93 -26.42 -51.10
CA ARG A 11 8.86 -27.40 -50.53
C ARG A 11 9.83 -26.98 -49.42
N ASN A 12 9.60 -27.66 -48.33
CA ASN A 12 10.49 -28.27 -47.33
C ASN A 12 11.95 -28.47 -47.77
N SER A 13 12.87 -28.14 -46.84
CA SER A 13 13.99 -29.02 -46.55
C SER A 13 14.43 -28.81 -45.10
N GLY A 14 14.20 -29.86 -44.30
CA GLY A 14 14.81 -30.01 -43.00
C GLY A 14 16.25 -30.47 -43.13
N VAL A 15 17.09 -30.06 -42.19
CA VAL A 15 18.34 -30.77 -41.90
C VAL A 15 18.47 -30.98 -40.39
N SER A 16 18.70 -32.23 -40.12
CA SER A 16 18.81 -32.98 -38.90
C SER A 16 20.03 -32.61 -38.05
N ARG A 17 19.86 -32.95 -36.76
CA ARG A 17 20.87 -33.05 -35.71
C ARG A 17 22.07 -33.95 -36.09
N ARG A 18 23.24 -33.57 -35.62
CA ARG A 18 24.27 -34.40 -34.94
C ARG A 18 25.72 -34.04 -35.33
N SER A 19 26.47 -33.89 -34.24
CA SER A 19 27.87 -34.24 -34.02
C SER A 19 28.97 -33.48 -34.74
N LEU A 20 29.85 -32.87 -33.96
CA LEU A 20 31.23 -33.42 -33.83
C LEU A 20 31.99 -32.76 -32.68
N LEU A 21 32.56 -33.62 -31.88
CA LEU A 21 33.55 -33.38 -30.83
C LEU A 21 34.94 -33.21 -31.48
N GLN A 22 35.80 -32.53 -30.73
CA GLN A 22 37.25 -32.79 -30.51
C GLN A 22 38.28 -31.85 -31.10
N SER A 23 39.17 -31.48 -30.18
CA SER A 23 40.63 -31.29 -30.26
C SER A 23 41.06 -29.86 -30.71
N GLY A 24 41.78 -29.09 -29.97
CA GLY A 24 42.90 -29.31 -29.10
C GLY A 24 43.87 -28.14 -29.23
N ALA A 25 44.67 -27.95 -28.19
CA ALA A 25 45.98 -27.30 -28.15
C ALA A 25 46.13 -25.77 -28.00
N THR A 26 46.44 -25.41 -26.78
CA THR A 26 47.49 -24.48 -26.26
C THR A 26 48.16 -23.49 -27.20
N THR A 27 48.12 -22.21 -26.85
CA THR A 27 49.30 -21.34 -26.79
C THR A 27 49.11 -20.20 -25.78
N ALA A 28 50.06 -20.09 -24.87
CA ALA A 28 50.18 -19.02 -23.89
C ALA A 28 50.66 -17.72 -24.53
N ALA A 29 50.03 -16.60 -24.21
CA ALA A 29 50.60 -15.27 -24.37
C ALA A 29 50.34 -14.45 -23.13
N ILE A 30 51.41 -14.14 -22.40
CA ILE A 30 51.44 -13.22 -21.28
C ILE A 30 51.34 -11.80 -21.83
N ALA A 31 50.33 -11.03 -21.41
CA ALA A 31 50.32 -9.58 -21.52
C ALA A 31 49.90 -8.98 -20.18
N LEU A 32 50.88 -8.35 -19.51
CA LEU A 32 50.63 -7.45 -18.38
C LEU A 32 49.81 -6.24 -18.86
N ALA A 33 48.62 -6.03 -18.30
CA ALA A 33 48.00 -4.74 -18.29
C ALA A 33 47.27 -4.58 -16.95
N GLY A 34 47.71 -3.58 -16.17
CA GLY A 34 47.13 -3.23 -14.87
C GLY A 34 45.67 -2.84 -15.01
N GLY A 35 44.80 -3.69 -14.53
CA GLY A 35 43.35 -3.43 -14.44
C GLY A 35 43.02 -2.96 -13.04
N LEU A 36 42.50 -1.75 -12.95
CA LEU A 36 41.83 -1.23 -11.77
C LEU A 36 40.61 -2.13 -11.47
N SER A 37 40.72 -2.92 -10.43
CA SER A 37 39.61 -3.71 -9.92
C SER A 37 38.59 -2.77 -9.27
N PHE A 38 37.45 -2.56 -9.92
CA PHE A 38 36.28 -2.03 -9.25
C PHE A 38 35.75 -3.09 -8.27
N PRO A 39 35.47 -2.74 -7.01
CA PRO A 39 34.84 -3.69 -6.11
C PRO A 39 33.47 -4.09 -6.68
N ALA A 40 33.29 -5.39 -6.86
CA ALA A 40 31.99 -5.97 -7.19
C ALA A 40 30.97 -5.47 -6.16
N ALA A 41 29.82 -4.99 -6.66
CA ALA A 41 28.70 -4.66 -5.80
C ALA A 41 28.43 -5.87 -4.89
N ALA A 42 28.57 -5.66 -3.59
CA ALA A 42 28.27 -6.67 -2.60
C ALA A 42 26.81 -7.11 -2.80
N GLN A 43 26.62 -8.31 -3.30
CA GLN A 43 25.33 -9.00 -3.17
C GLN A 43 25.11 -9.16 -1.67
N VAL A 44 24.15 -8.38 -1.15
CA VAL A 44 23.63 -8.58 0.20
C VAL A 44 23.07 -9.99 0.22
N SER A 45 23.78 -10.90 0.87
CA SER A 45 23.31 -12.26 1.12
C SER A 45 21.99 -12.13 1.86
N ALA A 46 20.91 -12.57 1.22
CA ALA A 46 19.64 -12.70 1.90
C ALA A 46 19.84 -13.64 3.09
N SER A 47 19.72 -13.11 4.30
CA SER A 47 19.73 -13.88 5.53
C SER A 47 18.59 -14.90 5.45
N THR A 48 18.91 -16.18 5.63
CA THR A 48 17.96 -17.31 5.48
C THR A 48 17.10 -17.56 6.70
N SER A 49 17.06 -16.67 7.70
CA SER A 49 16.00 -16.66 8.68
C SER A 49 14.89 -15.76 8.13
N ALA A 50 13.76 -16.36 7.75
CA ALA A 50 12.60 -15.61 7.28
C ALA A 50 12.20 -14.59 8.35
N ASP A 51 12.33 -13.29 8.05
CA ASP A 51 11.94 -12.19 8.93
C ASP A 51 10.48 -12.41 9.40
N LYS A 52 10.24 -12.35 10.71
CA LYS A 52 8.92 -12.50 11.29
C LYS A 52 8.55 -11.28 12.13
N ILE A 53 7.34 -10.77 11.92
CA ILE A 53 6.80 -9.71 12.78
C ILE A 53 6.42 -10.32 14.14
N SER A 54 7.16 -9.99 15.18
CA SER A 54 6.81 -10.33 16.56
C SER A 54 6.18 -9.15 17.31
N GLY A 55 6.40 -7.92 16.82
CA GLY A 55 5.92 -6.70 17.46
C GLY A 55 4.40 -6.49 17.28
N ARG A 56 3.75 -6.01 18.32
CA ARG A 56 2.35 -5.57 18.32
C ARG A 56 2.27 -4.08 18.58
N ARG A 57 1.26 -3.42 17.99
CA ARG A 57 0.95 -2.00 18.19
C ARG A 57 -0.54 -1.83 18.45
N LYS A 58 -0.88 -0.74 19.11
CA LYS A 58 -2.27 -0.41 19.39
C LYS A 58 -2.74 0.73 18.50
N LEU A 59 -3.87 0.51 17.85
CA LEU A 59 -4.68 1.54 17.23
C LEU A 59 -5.86 1.82 18.17
N GLY A 60 -5.75 2.85 19.01
CA GLY A 60 -6.66 3.01 20.12
C GLY A 60 -6.63 1.78 21.04
N GLN A 61 -7.76 1.05 21.13
CA GLN A 61 -7.85 -0.20 21.91
C GLN A 61 -7.59 -1.46 21.07
N LEU A 62 -7.51 -1.34 19.75
CA LEU A 62 -7.32 -2.47 18.83
C LEU A 62 -5.83 -2.82 18.71
N GLU A 63 -5.47 -4.07 19.03
CA GLU A 63 -4.12 -4.56 18.87
C GLU A 63 -3.93 -5.20 17.50
N VAL A 64 -2.83 -4.83 16.82
CA VAL A 64 -2.48 -5.30 15.46
C VAL A 64 -0.99 -5.61 15.37
N SER A 65 -0.55 -6.30 14.31
CA SER A 65 0.88 -6.40 13.99
C SER A 65 1.48 -5.01 13.75
N SER A 66 2.77 -4.84 13.99
CA SER A 66 3.46 -3.53 13.83
C SER A 66 3.42 -2.98 12.41
N LEU A 67 3.14 -3.83 11.44
CA LEU A 67 2.95 -3.54 10.02
C LEU A 67 1.69 -4.25 9.53
N GLY A 68 0.95 -3.64 8.61
CA GLY A 68 -0.17 -4.28 7.91
C GLY A 68 0.14 -4.54 6.43
N LEU A 69 -0.77 -5.21 5.74
CA LEU A 69 -0.74 -5.40 4.29
C LEU A 69 -1.96 -4.73 3.65
N GLY A 70 -1.74 -3.69 2.85
CA GLY A 70 -2.74 -3.14 1.96
C GLY A 70 -2.96 -4.04 0.75
N VAL A 71 -4.19 -4.52 0.53
CA VAL A 71 -4.49 -5.45 -0.56
C VAL A 71 -5.08 -4.77 -1.81
N GLN A 72 -5.14 -3.44 -1.85
CA GLN A 72 -5.68 -2.67 -2.98
C GLN A 72 -5.11 -3.09 -4.34
N ASN A 73 -3.81 -3.35 -4.40
CA ASN A 73 -3.11 -3.65 -5.64
C ASN A 73 -3.46 -5.04 -6.22
N MET A 74 -4.15 -5.89 -5.48
CA MET A 74 -4.53 -7.23 -5.94
C MET A 74 -5.62 -7.22 -7.02
N SER A 75 -6.35 -6.11 -7.18
CA SER A 75 -7.30 -5.90 -8.29
C SER A 75 -6.89 -4.75 -9.21
N ARG A 76 -5.77 -4.12 -8.93
CA ARG A 76 -5.26 -2.96 -9.66
C ARG A 76 -3.74 -2.95 -9.57
N THR A 77 -3.09 -2.85 -10.70
CA THR A 77 -1.63 -2.77 -10.78
C THR A 77 -1.18 -1.36 -11.16
N TYR A 78 -0.01 -0.99 -10.72
CA TYR A 78 0.70 0.21 -11.20
C TYR A 78 1.57 -0.11 -12.42
N GLN A 79 1.72 -1.38 -12.78
CA GLN A 79 2.57 -1.82 -13.88
C GLN A 79 1.78 -2.64 -14.89
N THR A 80 2.14 -3.86 -15.13
CA THR A 80 1.69 -4.58 -16.32
C THR A 80 0.73 -5.72 -16.06
N THR A 81 0.78 -6.37 -14.92
CA THR A 81 0.01 -7.58 -14.67
C THR A 81 -0.55 -7.64 -13.25
N ILE A 82 -1.82 -8.03 -13.15
CA ILE A 82 -2.44 -8.43 -11.89
C ILE A 82 -2.09 -9.92 -11.70
N PRO A 83 -1.58 -10.34 -10.53
CA PRO A 83 -1.30 -11.74 -10.26
C PRO A 83 -2.55 -12.62 -10.39
N SER A 84 -2.36 -13.90 -10.60
CA SER A 84 -3.46 -14.85 -10.51
C SER A 84 -4.05 -14.91 -9.11
N ARG A 85 -5.33 -15.25 -8.99
CA ARG A 85 -5.98 -15.37 -7.67
C ARG A 85 -5.24 -16.32 -6.70
N PRO A 86 -4.76 -17.51 -7.12
CA PRO A 86 -3.95 -18.38 -6.26
C PRO A 86 -2.66 -17.69 -5.76
N GLU A 87 -2.01 -16.88 -6.58
CA GLU A 87 -0.82 -16.14 -6.20
C GLU A 87 -1.13 -15.07 -5.14
N MET A 88 -2.24 -14.33 -5.30
CA MET A 88 -2.70 -13.36 -4.30
C MET A 88 -3.01 -14.03 -2.96
N HIS A 89 -3.70 -15.19 -2.98
CA HIS A 89 -3.93 -15.97 -1.77
C HIS A 89 -2.62 -16.43 -1.12
N ARG A 90 -1.65 -16.85 -1.93
CA ARG A 90 -0.33 -17.25 -1.44
C ARG A 90 0.38 -16.09 -0.74
N ILE A 91 0.37 -14.88 -1.32
CA ILE A 91 0.97 -13.68 -0.72
C ILE A 91 0.32 -13.37 0.64
N ILE A 92 -1.01 -13.37 0.72
CA ILE A 92 -1.75 -13.08 1.96
C ILE A 92 -1.44 -14.13 3.04
N ARG A 93 -1.46 -15.42 2.69
CA ARG A 93 -1.17 -16.51 3.63
C ARG A 93 0.27 -16.50 4.12
N THR A 94 1.22 -16.28 3.20
CA THR A 94 2.63 -16.15 3.57
C THR A 94 2.85 -14.93 4.49
N ALA A 95 2.18 -13.81 4.24
CA ALA A 95 2.25 -12.66 5.16
C ALA A 95 1.79 -13.03 6.56
N TYR A 96 0.67 -13.75 6.71
CA TYR A 96 0.20 -14.25 7.99
C TYR A 96 1.20 -15.21 8.66
N GLU A 97 1.77 -16.17 7.91
CA GLU A 97 2.79 -17.11 8.39
C GLU A 97 4.04 -16.38 8.93
N HIS A 98 4.33 -15.17 8.40
CA HIS A 98 5.40 -14.28 8.87
C HIS A 98 4.94 -13.30 9.97
N GLY A 99 3.78 -13.53 10.60
CA GLY A 99 3.30 -12.79 11.78
C GLY A 99 2.53 -11.52 11.48
N LEU A 100 2.24 -11.21 10.20
CA LEU A 100 1.39 -10.09 9.84
C LEU A 100 -0.08 -10.46 10.09
N THR A 101 -0.76 -9.68 10.92
CA THR A 101 -2.15 -9.95 11.31
C THR A 101 -3.10 -8.82 10.97
N PHE A 102 -2.65 -7.77 10.28
CA PHE A 102 -3.45 -6.60 9.94
C PHE A 102 -3.58 -6.45 8.41
N PHE A 103 -4.78 -6.65 7.87
CA PHE A 103 -5.06 -6.60 6.43
C PHE A 103 -6.05 -5.50 6.10
N ASP A 104 -5.70 -4.64 5.13
CA ASP A 104 -6.49 -3.47 4.76
C ASP A 104 -7.09 -3.60 3.36
N ALA A 105 -8.44 -3.67 3.31
CA ALA A 105 -9.25 -3.69 2.11
C ALA A 105 -10.18 -2.48 2.00
N ALA A 106 -11.03 -2.45 0.98
CA ALA A 106 -12.17 -1.53 0.82
C ALA A 106 -13.14 -2.05 -0.23
N GLU A 107 -14.44 -1.69 -0.12
CA GLU A 107 -15.42 -2.00 -1.16
C GLU A 107 -15.06 -1.40 -2.52
N ALA A 108 -14.36 -0.26 -2.51
CA ALA A 108 -13.95 0.46 -3.71
C ALA A 108 -12.79 -0.19 -4.48
N TYR A 109 -12.17 -1.23 -3.92
CA TYR A 109 -10.99 -1.84 -4.53
C TYR A 109 -11.41 -2.96 -5.48
N GLY A 110 -11.34 -2.68 -6.78
CA GLY A 110 -11.65 -3.57 -7.83
C GLY A 110 -13.05 -3.54 -8.47
N PRO A 111 -14.06 -2.72 -8.09
CA PRO A 111 -14.73 -2.72 -6.80
C PRO A 111 -15.18 -4.12 -6.37
N HIS A 112 -15.32 -4.32 -5.07
CA HIS A 112 -15.74 -5.58 -4.43
C HIS A 112 -14.76 -6.77 -4.55
N GLU A 113 -13.88 -6.77 -5.56
CA GLU A 113 -13.07 -7.95 -5.88
C GLU A 113 -11.98 -8.22 -4.83
N VAL A 114 -11.36 -7.16 -4.31
CA VAL A 114 -10.32 -7.30 -3.29
C VAL A 114 -10.86 -7.90 -1.99
N GLU A 115 -12.09 -7.57 -1.61
CA GLU A 115 -12.74 -8.18 -0.45
C GLU A 115 -12.97 -9.68 -0.65
N ARG A 116 -13.36 -10.12 -1.87
CA ARG A 116 -13.50 -11.55 -2.20
C ARG A 116 -12.16 -12.28 -2.09
N ILE A 117 -11.10 -11.69 -2.67
CA ILE A 117 -9.75 -12.25 -2.61
C ILE A 117 -9.28 -12.39 -1.16
N LEU A 118 -9.43 -11.33 -0.36
CA LEU A 118 -9.02 -11.34 1.04
C LEU A 118 -9.81 -12.38 1.83
N GLY A 119 -11.14 -12.39 1.72
CA GLY A 119 -12.01 -13.32 2.44
C GLY A 119 -11.69 -14.79 2.14
N GLU A 120 -11.40 -15.13 0.87
CA GLU A 120 -10.98 -16.48 0.47
C GLU A 120 -9.60 -16.85 1.01
N ALA A 121 -8.67 -15.90 1.02
CA ALA A 121 -7.33 -16.16 1.50
C ALA A 121 -7.25 -16.41 3.01
N ILE A 122 -7.98 -15.59 3.80
CA ILE A 122 -7.91 -15.63 5.28
C ILE A 122 -8.89 -16.62 5.93
N ALA A 123 -9.82 -17.20 5.19
CA ALA A 123 -10.84 -18.11 5.73
C ALA A 123 -10.29 -19.15 6.73
N PRO A 124 -9.12 -19.79 6.50
CA PRO A 124 -8.58 -20.77 7.44
C PRO A 124 -8.12 -20.18 8.80
N PHE A 125 -7.87 -18.87 8.87
CA PHE A 125 -7.32 -18.21 10.06
C PHE A 125 -8.01 -16.87 10.37
N ARG A 126 -9.27 -16.70 9.92
CA ARG A 126 -10.04 -15.44 10.08
C ARG A 126 -10.00 -14.88 11.50
N ASN A 127 -10.15 -15.71 12.51
CA ASN A 127 -10.21 -15.29 13.90
C ASN A 127 -8.83 -14.96 14.51
N GLN A 128 -7.76 -15.04 13.73
CA GLN A 128 -6.39 -14.76 14.17
C GLN A 128 -5.85 -13.46 13.54
N VAL A 129 -6.68 -12.77 12.76
CA VAL A 129 -6.31 -11.56 12.04
C VAL A 129 -7.33 -10.45 12.24
N VAL A 130 -6.86 -9.22 12.08
CA VAL A 130 -7.66 -8.00 12.03
C VAL A 130 -7.83 -7.61 10.57
N ILE A 131 -9.06 -7.54 10.11
CA ILE A 131 -9.39 -7.07 8.76
C ILE A 131 -10.05 -5.71 8.81
N THR A 132 -9.73 -4.89 7.83
CA THR A 132 -10.44 -3.63 7.61
C THR A 132 -11.14 -3.63 6.27
N SER A 133 -12.24 -2.89 6.19
CA SER A 133 -12.83 -2.45 4.94
C SER A 133 -13.30 -1.00 5.06
N LYS A 134 -13.77 -0.42 3.96
CA LYS A 134 -14.11 0.99 3.90
C LYS A 134 -15.37 1.18 3.05
N PHE A 135 -16.31 2.01 3.53
CA PHE A 135 -17.52 2.45 2.81
C PHE A 135 -17.43 3.93 2.45
N GLY A 136 -18.37 4.42 1.65
CA GLY A 136 -18.60 5.84 1.45
C GLY A 136 -18.46 6.33 0.00
N TRP A 137 -17.81 5.59 -0.88
CA TRP A 137 -17.92 5.87 -2.31
C TRP A 137 -19.27 5.42 -2.85
N ASP A 138 -19.80 6.12 -3.87
CA ASP A 138 -21.01 5.66 -4.54
C ASP A 138 -20.69 4.46 -5.45
N ILE A 139 -20.94 3.28 -4.92
CA ILE A 139 -20.69 2.00 -5.60
C ILE A 139 -22.01 1.24 -5.61
N ASP A 140 -22.44 0.81 -6.78
CA ASP A 140 -23.60 -0.05 -6.90
C ASP A 140 -23.40 -1.35 -6.12
N LEU A 141 -24.32 -1.68 -5.23
CA LEU A 141 -24.17 -2.77 -4.28
C LEU A 141 -24.18 -4.17 -4.94
N GLU A 142 -24.80 -4.29 -6.09
CA GLU A 142 -24.94 -5.55 -6.82
C GLU A 142 -23.85 -5.69 -7.89
N THR A 143 -23.72 -4.69 -8.74
CA THR A 143 -22.82 -4.74 -9.90
C THR A 143 -21.38 -4.34 -9.57
N GLY A 144 -21.17 -3.54 -8.51
CA GLY A 144 -19.88 -2.95 -8.21
C GLY A 144 -19.55 -1.72 -9.08
N GLU A 145 -20.48 -1.24 -9.91
CA GLU A 145 -20.26 -0.05 -10.70
C GLU A 145 -19.97 1.15 -9.81
N ARG A 146 -18.86 1.83 -10.04
CA ARG A 146 -18.50 3.04 -9.33
C ARG A 146 -19.08 4.25 -10.02
N ARG A 147 -19.95 4.98 -9.32
CA ARG A 147 -20.53 6.24 -9.74
C ARG A 147 -19.72 7.43 -9.17
N PRO A 148 -19.86 8.61 -9.76
CA PRO A 148 -19.28 9.82 -9.20
C PRO A 148 -19.90 10.16 -7.83
N GLY A 149 -19.06 10.59 -6.88
CA GLY A 149 -19.54 11.10 -5.59
C GLY A 149 -19.40 10.13 -4.42
N LEU A 150 -20.06 10.51 -3.33
CA LEU A 150 -20.02 9.84 -2.03
C LEU A 150 -21.43 9.55 -1.54
N VAL A 151 -21.58 8.47 -0.77
CA VAL A 151 -22.87 8.04 -0.20
C VAL A 151 -22.63 7.48 1.21
N SER A 152 -22.99 8.26 2.24
CA SER A 152 -22.80 7.86 3.64
C SER A 152 -24.08 7.95 4.48
N GLN A 153 -25.27 7.89 3.87
CA GLN A 153 -26.52 7.82 4.61
C GLN A 153 -26.60 6.52 5.44
N PRO A 154 -27.17 6.54 6.65
CA PRO A 154 -27.22 5.39 7.57
C PRO A 154 -27.72 4.10 6.93
N LYS A 155 -28.78 4.15 6.16
CA LYS A 155 -29.33 2.99 5.43
C LYS A 155 -28.30 2.40 4.46
N ARG A 156 -27.61 3.28 3.73
CA ARG A 156 -26.59 2.88 2.73
C ARG A 156 -25.38 2.23 3.38
N ILE A 157 -24.94 2.77 4.52
CA ILE A 157 -23.83 2.20 5.30
C ILE A 157 -24.15 0.76 5.71
N LYS A 158 -25.35 0.54 6.28
CA LYS A 158 -25.80 -0.81 6.70
C LYS A 158 -25.83 -1.78 5.53
N GLN A 159 -26.38 -1.36 4.38
CA GLN A 159 -26.40 -2.20 3.17
C GLN A 159 -25.00 -2.52 2.64
N ALA A 160 -24.08 -1.55 2.64
CA ALA A 160 -22.70 -1.77 2.24
C ALA A 160 -22.00 -2.82 3.13
N VAL A 161 -22.19 -2.71 4.46
CA VAL A 161 -21.60 -3.67 5.42
C VAL A 161 -22.16 -5.07 5.19
N GLU A 162 -23.44 -5.27 4.94
CA GLU A 162 -23.98 -6.59 4.59
C GLU A 162 -23.32 -7.19 3.35
N GLY A 163 -23.04 -6.36 2.34
CA GLY A 163 -22.31 -6.76 1.16
C GLY A 163 -20.85 -7.14 1.46
N MET A 164 -20.16 -6.33 2.28
CA MET A 164 -18.78 -6.57 2.72
C MET A 164 -18.65 -7.90 3.47
N LEU A 165 -19.53 -8.17 4.44
CA LEU A 165 -19.52 -9.41 5.22
C LEU A 165 -19.64 -10.64 4.32
N LYS A 166 -20.54 -10.59 3.31
CA LYS A 166 -20.69 -11.68 2.32
C LYS A 166 -19.42 -11.88 1.50
N ARG A 167 -18.81 -10.79 1.01
CA ARG A 167 -17.60 -10.87 0.18
C ARG A 167 -16.37 -11.31 0.98
N LEU A 168 -16.23 -10.82 2.20
CA LEU A 168 -15.16 -11.18 3.13
C LEU A 168 -15.37 -12.56 3.78
N LYS A 169 -16.55 -13.19 3.58
CA LYS A 169 -16.92 -14.51 4.16
C LYS A 169 -16.75 -14.55 5.68
N THR A 170 -17.24 -13.52 6.36
CA THR A 170 -17.10 -13.33 7.81
C THR A 170 -18.39 -12.74 8.39
N ASP A 171 -18.58 -12.89 9.67
CA ASP A 171 -19.71 -12.34 10.44
C ASP A 171 -19.45 -10.93 10.98
N HIS A 172 -18.19 -10.49 10.99
CA HIS A 172 -17.81 -9.16 11.47
C HIS A 172 -16.62 -8.57 10.70
N ILE A 173 -16.53 -7.23 10.73
CA ILE A 173 -15.37 -6.44 10.30
C ILE A 173 -14.70 -5.89 11.57
N ASP A 174 -13.42 -6.14 11.74
CA ASP A 174 -12.70 -5.68 12.95
C ASP A 174 -12.59 -4.16 12.99
N LEU A 175 -12.30 -3.49 11.87
CA LEU A 175 -12.17 -2.04 11.78
C LEU A 175 -12.76 -1.52 10.47
N LEU A 176 -13.87 -0.80 10.55
CA LEU A 176 -14.57 -0.23 9.39
C LEU A 176 -14.26 1.26 9.26
N TYR A 177 -13.78 1.71 8.12
CA TYR A 177 -13.53 3.12 7.85
C TYR A 177 -14.63 3.77 6.99
N GLN A 178 -14.96 5.03 7.29
CA GLN A 178 -15.49 5.92 6.26
C GLN A 178 -14.33 6.35 5.35
N HIS A 179 -14.36 5.92 4.07
CA HIS A 179 -13.25 6.09 3.13
C HIS A 179 -12.99 7.55 2.77
N ARG A 180 -14.06 8.32 2.62
CA ARG A 180 -14.06 9.78 2.47
C ARG A 180 -15.30 10.34 3.13
N VAL A 181 -15.18 11.52 3.72
CA VAL A 181 -16.29 12.20 4.36
C VAL A 181 -17.28 12.69 3.32
N ASP A 182 -18.53 12.29 3.45
CA ASP A 182 -19.66 12.82 2.66
C ASP A 182 -20.07 14.17 3.25
N PRO A 183 -19.89 15.29 2.54
CA PRO A 183 -20.21 16.61 3.08
C PRO A 183 -21.70 16.88 3.20
N THR A 184 -22.55 15.97 2.73
CA THR A 184 -24.02 16.11 2.77
C THR A 184 -24.65 15.39 3.96
N VAL A 185 -23.87 14.58 4.70
CA VAL A 185 -24.37 13.78 5.81
C VAL A 185 -23.64 14.20 7.10
N PRO A 186 -24.37 14.56 8.18
CA PRO A 186 -23.77 14.81 9.48
C PRO A 186 -22.97 13.60 9.98
N ILE A 187 -21.79 13.85 10.54
CA ILE A 187 -20.94 12.74 11.00
C ILE A 187 -21.57 11.98 12.16
N GLU A 188 -22.41 12.62 12.93
CA GLU A 188 -23.18 12.01 14.02
C GLU A 188 -24.15 10.94 13.50
N ASP A 189 -24.74 11.16 12.32
CA ASP A 189 -25.65 10.19 11.69
C ASP A 189 -24.86 8.98 11.17
N VAL A 190 -23.66 9.23 10.62
CA VAL A 190 -22.70 8.16 10.26
C VAL A 190 -22.31 7.36 11.51
N ALA A 191 -21.91 8.04 12.59
CA ALA A 191 -21.54 7.41 13.86
C ALA A 191 -22.73 6.62 14.45
N GLY A 192 -23.96 7.12 14.32
CA GLY A 192 -25.17 6.41 14.73
C GLY A 192 -25.36 5.08 14.00
N ALA A 193 -25.17 5.06 12.67
CA ALA A 193 -25.22 3.82 11.88
C ALA A 193 -24.14 2.82 12.31
N ILE A 194 -22.92 3.31 12.59
CA ILE A 194 -21.85 2.46 13.11
C ILE A 194 -22.16 1.92 14.51
N LYS A 195 -22.77 2.74 15.37
CA LYS A 195 -23.20 2.32 16.72
C LYS A 195 -24.21 1.15 16.65
N ASP A 196 -25.17 1.21 15.73
CA ASP A 196 -26.09 0.12 15.49
C ASP A 196 -25.37 -1.16 15.00
N LEU A 197 -24.48 -1.04 14.02
CA LEU A 197 -23.70 -2.16 13.49
C LEU A 197 -22.79 -2.79 14.55
N LYS A 198 -22.28 -1.98 15.49
CA LYS A 198 -21.52 -2.47 16.64
C LYS A 198 -22.41 -3.25 17.62
N ALA A 199 -23.61 -2.74 17.88
CA ALA A 199 -24.59 -3.44 18.73
C ALA A 199 -25.03 -4.79 18.11
N GLU A 200 -25.07 -4.87 16.78
CA GLU A 200 -25.34 -6.11 16.02
C GLU A 200 -24.09 -7.04 15.95
N GLY A 201 -22.94 -6.63 16.43
CA GLY A 201 -21.69 -7.39 16.36
C GLY A 201 -21.05 -7.47 14.98
N LYS A 202 -21.56 -6.72 13.99
CA LYS A 202 -21.08 -6.71 12.59
C LYS A 202 -19.84 -5.85 12.37
N VAL A 203 -19.61 -4.86 13.23
CA VAL A 203 -18.44 -3.98 13.24
C VAL A 203 -17.91 -3.88 14.65
N LEU A 204 -16.63 -4.13 14.87
CA LEU A 204 -16.04 -4.08 16.20
C LEU A 204 -15.45 -2.70 16.52
N HIS A 205 -14.78 -2.10 15.55
CA HIS A 205 -14.13 -0.79 15.65
C HIS A 205 -14.43 0.04 14.40
N TRP A 206 -14.30 1.36 14.51
CA TRP A 206 -14.45 2.23 13.34
C TRP A 206 -13.38 3.30 13.27
N GLY A 207 -13.25 3.87 12.06
CA GLY A 207 -12.28 4.91 11.77
C GLY A 207 -12.72 5.83 10.64
N LEU A 208 -11.91 6.83 10.39
CA LEU A 208 -12.08 7.81 9.31
C LEU A 208 -10.84 7.87 8.44
N SER A 209 -11.00 8.22 7.17
CA SER A 209 -9.88 8.42 6.25
C SER A 209 -9.95 9.78 5.58
N GLU A 210 -8.83 10.52 5.59
CA GLU A 210 -8.69 11.83 4.92
C GLU A 210 -9.77 12.86 5.30
N MET A 211 -10.26 12.83 6.53
CA MET A 211 -11.31 13.69 7.07
C MET A 211 -10.79 15.08 7.45
N GLY A 212 -11.70 16.04 7.58
CA GLY A 212 -11.44 17.33 8.22
C GLY A 212 -11.31 17.20 9.75
N LEU A 213 -10.59 18.13 10.37
CA LEU A 213 -10.26 18.06 11.79
C LEU A 213 -11.49 18.27 12.70
N LYS A 214 -12.41 19.14 12.29
CA LYS A 214 -13.68 19.36 13.03
C LYS A 214 -14.54 18.11 12.98
N THR A 215 -14.62 17.49 11.81
CA THR A 215 -15.33 16.20 11.63
C THR A 215 -14.75 15.12 12.52
N LEU A 216 -13.42 15.00 12.62
CA LEU A 216 -12.78 14.01 13.48
C LEU A 216 -13.15 14.22 14.96
N ARG A 217 -13.12 15.47 15.45
CA ARG A 217 -13.52 15.77 16.84
C ARG A 217 -14.99 15.44 17.11
N ARG A 218 -15.89 15.83 16.21
CA ARG A 218 -17.33 15.53 16.31
C ARG A 218 -17.60 14.03 16.27
N ALA A 219 -16.97 13.33 15.35
CA ALA A 219 -17.06 11.87 15.22
C ALA A 219 -16.61 11.16 16.49
N HIS A 220 -15.45 11.56 17.05
CA HIS A 220 -14.88 10.96 18.24
C HIS A 220 -15.74 11.23 19.49
N ALA A 221 -16.33 12.41 19.59
CA ALA A 221 -17.25 12.77 20.68
C ALA A 221 -18.56 11.95 20.64
N GLU A 222 -19.08 11.65 19.45
CA GLU A 222 -20.32 10.85 19.28
C GLU A 222 -20.06 9.36 19.50
N LEU A 223 -19.00 8.83 18.93
CA LEU A 223 -18.55 7.45 19.07
C LEU A 223 -17.04 7.40 18.97
N PRO A 224 -16.32 6.96 20.01
CA PRO A 224 -14.85 6.93 20.00
C PRO A 224 -14.28 6.29 18.73
N VAL A 225 -13.51 7.08 17.98
CA VAL A 225 -12.81 6.68 16.75
C VAL A 225 -11.57 5.88 17.14
N THR A 226 -11.38 4.72 16.55
CA THR A 226 -10.25 3.81 16.86
C THR A 226 -9.01 4.18 16.07
N ALA A 227 -9.15 4.52 14.79
CA ALA A 227 -8.02 4.84 13.92
C ALA A 227 -8.38 5.86 12.84
N VAL A 228 -7.38 6.64 12.43
CA VAL A 228 -7.40 7.51 11.25
C VAL A 228 -6.47 6.93 10.19
N GLN A 229 -6.91 6.93 8.92
CA GLN A 229 -6.11 6.46 7.81
C GLN A 229 -5.87 7.59 6.81
N ASN A 230 -4.65 8.14 6.74
CA ASN A 230 -4.26 9.20 5.82
C ASN A 230 -2.97 8.84 5.07
N GLU A 231 -2.71 9.50 3.92
CA GLU A 231 -1.39 9.42 3.29
C GLU A 231 -0.33 9.95 4.25
N TYR A 232 0.70 9.16 4.49
CA TYR A 232 1.85 9.61 5.26
C TYR A 232 3.08 8.78 4.89
N SER A 233 4.16 9.47 4.55
CA SER A 233 5.44 8.89 4.19
C SER A 233 6.52 9.98 4.23
N MET A 234 7.78 9.62 4.04
CA MET A 234 8.85 10.61 3.84
C MET A 234 8.60 11.54 2.64
N LEU A 235 7.80 11.09 1.63
CA LEU A 235 7.42 11.89 0.46
C LEU A 235 6.27 12.87 0.76
N TRP A 236 5.41 12.56 1.74
CA TRP A 236 4.29 13.41 2.15
C TRP A 236 4.15 13.43 3.67
N ARG A 237 4.46 14.58 4.28
CA ARG A 237 4.50 14.77 5.73
C ARG A 237 3.39 15.68 6.25
N GLY A 238 2.40 16.02 5.42
CA GLY A 238 1.29 16.91 5.79
C GLY A 238 0.58 16.56 7.10
N PRO A 239 0.33 15.29 7.45
CA PRO A 239 -0.33 14.93 8.71
C PRO A 239 0.41 15.35 9.99
N GLU A 240 1.72 15.63 9.93
CA GLU A 240 2.52 16.00 11.10
C GLU A 240 2.09 17.34 11.72
N ALA A 241 1.52 18.24 10.91
CA ALA A 241 1.16 19.57 11.38
C ALA A 241 -0.05 19.56 12.33
N GLU A 242 -1.08 18.76 12.02
CA GLU A 242 -2.37 18.84 12.72
C GLU A 242 -3.01 17.47 12.99
N VAL A 243 -3.01 16.56 12.01
CA VAL A 243 -3.74 15.28 12.13
C VAL A 243 -3.09 14.36 13.16
N ILE A 244 -1.77 14.19 13.12
CA ILE A 244 -1.03 13.35 14.07
C ILE A 244 -1.12 13.91 15.51
N PRO A 245 -0.93 15.22 15.75
CA PRO A 245 -1.17 15.82 17.05
C PRO A 245 -2.61 15.62 17.57
N LEU A 246 -3.61 15.75 16.71
CA LEU A 246 -5.00 15.49 17.08
C LEU A 246 -5.26 14.03 17.42
N CYS A 247 -4.68 13.10 16.67
CA CYS A 247 -4.76 11.68 17.01
C CYS A 247 -4.11 11.36 18.36
N GLU A 248 -2.98 11.99 18.68
CA GLU A 248 -2.32 11.84 19.98
C GLU A 248 -3.19 12.38 21.12
N GLU A 249 -3.78 13.57 20.95
CA GLU A 249 -4.70 14.19 21.90
C GLU A 249 -5.90 13.30 22.23
N LEU A 250 -6.48 12.67 21.20
CA LEU A 250 -7.70 11.87 21.32
C LEU A 250 -7.44 10.36 21.58
N GLY A 251 -6.19 9.92 21.63
CA GLY A 251 -5.84 8.51 21.81
C GLY A 251 -6.21 7.62 20.62
N ILE A 252 -6.21 8.18 19.40
CA ILE A 252 -6.57 7.52 18.14
C ILE A 252 -5.31 6.97 17.47
N GLY A 253 -5.37 5.73 16.96
CA GLY A 253 -4.31 5.15 16.16
C GLY A 253 -4.21 5.78 14.76
N PHE A 254 -3.05 5.68 14.12
CA PHE A 254 -2.84 6.25 12.80
C PHE A 254 -2.29 5.21 11.82
N VAL A 255 -2.92 5.13 10.64
CA VAL A 255 -2.61 4.13 9.61
C VAL A 255 -2.17 4.84 8.32
N PRO A 256 -0.85 4.92 8.06
CA PRO A 256 -0.33 5.47 6.82
C PRO A 256 -0.69 4.62 5.60
N TRP A 257 -1.43 5.19 4.63
CA TRP A 257 -1.52 4.61 3.31
C TRP A 257 -0.46 5.22 2.38
N SER A 258 -0.11 4.53 1.30
CA SER A 258 1.05 4.84 0.42
C SER A 258 2.37 5.10 1.18
N PRO A 259 2.71 4.26 2.17
CA PRO A 259 3.87 4.51 3.04
C PRO A 259 5.21 4.49 2.31
N LEU A 260 5.25 3.93 1.09
CA LEU A 260 6.42 3.90 0.20
C LEU A 260 6.33 4.93 -0.94
N GLY A 261 5.38 5.89 -0.88
CA GLY A 261 5.18 6.89 -1.93
C GLY A 261 4.95 6.24 -3.30
N VAL A 262 4.00 5.30 -3.40
CA VAL A 262 3.69 4.48 -4.59
C VAL A 262 4.92 3.84 -5.24
N GLY A 263 5.90 3.44 -4.42
CA GLY A 263 7.16 2.82 -4.85
C GLY A 263 8.33 3.78 -5.05
N PHE A 264 8.13 5.08 -4.91
CA PHE A 264 9.20 6.08 -5.07
C PHE A 264 10.35 5.89 -4.05
N LEU A 265 9.99 5.68 -2.79
CA LEU A 265 10.96 5.54 -1.70
C LEU A 265 11.74 4.22 -1.72
N THR A 266 11.41 3.29 -2.61
CA THR A 266 12.17 2.05 -2.81
C THR A 266 13.42 2.25 -3.67
N GLY A 267 13.53 3.38 -4.36
CA GLY A 267 14.59 3.67 -5.32
C GLY A 267 14.42 2.98 -6.68
N ALA A 268 13.25 2.37 -6.94
CA ALA A 268 12.93 1.76 -8.24
C ALA A 268 12.55 2.79 -9.33
N ILE A 269 12.26 4.03 -8.93
CA ILE A 269 11.93 5.14 -9.82
C ILE A 269 13.15 6.04 -9.93
N ASP A 270 13.59 6.31 -11.14
CA ASP A 270 14.72 7.18 -11.49
C ASP A 270 14.33 8.27 -12.49
N ALA A 271 15.25 9.15 -12.86
CA ALA A 271 15.03 10.24 -13.81
C ALA A 271 14.60 9.77 -15.22
N LYS A 272 14.89 8.52 -15.57
CA LYS A 272 14.54 7.93 -16.86
C LYS A 272 13.21 7.19 -16.84
N THR A 273 12.64 6.96 -15.65
CA THR A 273 11.39 6.23 -15.50
C THR A 273 10.25 6.90 -16.24
N ARG A 274 9.47 6.11 -16.98
CA ARG A 274 8.25 6.51 -17.66
C ARG A 274 7.14 5.57 -17.25
N PHE A 275 5.97 6.14 -16.99
CA PHE A 275 4.81 5.37 -16.58
C PHE A 275 3.92 5.05 -17.79
N ALA A 276 3.39 3.85 -17.82
CA ALA A 276 2.46 3.42 -18.86
C ALA A 276 1.14 4.21 -18.78
N GLN A 277 0.41 4.27 -19.88
CA GLN A 277 -0.93 4.84 -19.90
C GLN A 277 -1.84 4.10 -18.89
N GLY A 278 -2.54 4.84 -18.05
CA GLY A 278 -3.41 4.30 -17.00
C GLY A 278 -2.70 4.03 -15.66
N ASP A 279 -1.39 4.14 -15.59
CA ASP A 279 -0.66 4.13 -14.33
C ASP A 279 -0.92 5.45 -13.57
N ILE A 280 -1.42 5.35 -12.34
CA ILE A 280 -1.77 6.54 -11.54
C ILE A 280 -0.55 7.44 -11.25
N ARG A 281 0.65 6.88 -11.25
CA ARG A 281 1.88 7.65 -11.03
C ARG A 281 2.15 8.62 -12.18
N GLY A 282 1.69 8.30 -13.39
CA GLY A 282 1.83 9.16 -14.57
C GLY A 282 1.02 10.45 -14.51
N ILE A 283 0.01 10.54 -13.65
CA ILE A 283 -0.81 11.74 -13.44
C ILE A 283 -0.47 12.50 -12.16
N GLU A 284 0.40 11.95 -11.32
CA GLU A 284 0.89 12.64 -10.13
C GLU A 284 2.07 13.55 -10.49
N THR A 285 1.90 14.84 -10.33
CA THR A 285 2.93 15.82 -10.75
C THR A 285 4.24 15.70 -9.97
N ARG A 286 4.25 15.02 -8.80
CA ARG A 286 5.48 14.66 -8.07
C ARG A 286 6.45 13.83 -8.94
N PHE A 287 5.93 13.09 -9.91
CA PHE A 287 6.69 12.21 -10.80
C PHE A 287 6.80 12.74 -12.22
N SER A 288 6.38 13.99 -12.48
CA SER A 288 6.55 14.62 -13.79
C SER A 288 8.05 14.76 -14.12
N GLN A 289 8.34 14.87 -15.42
CA GLN A 289 9.72 15.05 -15.91
C GLN A 289 10.40 16.30 -15.35
N GLU A 290 9.62 17.30 -14.99
CA GLU A 290 10.06 18.56 -14.39
C GLU A 290 10.43 18.38 -12.91
N ASN A 291 9.57 17.72 -12.14
CA ASN A 291 9.70 17.63 -10.68
C ASN A 291 10.54 16.44 -10.20
N LEU A 292 10.49 15.33 -10.95
CA LEU A 292 11.15 14.09 -10.56
C LEU A 292 12.66 14.24 -10.27
N PRO A 293 13.46 14.96 -11.08
CA PRO A 293 14.89 15.14 -10.80
C PRO A 293 15.18 15.75 -9.42
N ASN A 294 14.38 16.76 -9.03
CA ASN A 294 14.53 17.41 -7.72
C ASN A 294 14.12 16.47 -6.58
N ASN A 295 13.06 15.69 -6.78
CA ASN A 295 12.54 14.79 -5.77
C ASN A 295 13.46 13.57 -5.51
N LEU A 296 14.33 13.22 -6.45
CA LEU A 296 15.29 12.12 -6.29
C LEU A 296 16.28 12.35 -5.13
N ALA A 297 16.50 13.59 -4.69
CA ALA A 297 17.29 13.88 -3.49
C ALA A 297 16.76 13.14 -2.26
N LEU A 298 15.44 12.97 -2.16
CA LEU A 298 14.82 12.19 -1.10
C LEU A 298 15.18 10.69 -1.21
N VAL A 299 15.20 10.14 -2.41
CA VAL A 299 15.57 8.75 -2.64
C VAL A 299 17.04 8.52 -2.26
N GLU A 300 17.92 9.45 -2.61
CA GLU A 300 19.35 9.35 -2.23
C GLU A 300 19.55 9.43 -0.72
N LEU A 301 18.80 10.27 -0.02
CA LEU A 301 18.80 10.28 1.45
C LEU A 301 18.37 8.91 2.01
N VAL A 302 17.27 8.33 1.51
CA VAL A 302 16.78 7.01 1.97
C VAL A 302 17.82 5.92 1.69
N LYS A 303 18.46 5.93 0.50
CA LYS A 303 19.54 4.99 0.15
C LYS A 303 20.75 5.12 1.08
N SER A 304 21.15 6.33 1.44
CA SER A 304 22.26 6.54 2.37
C SER A 304 21.99 5.90 3.75
N TRP A 305 20.77 6.03 4.24
CA TRP A 305 20.34 5.36 5.47
C TRP A 305 20.21 3.84 5.31
N ALA A 306 19.80 3.37 4.13
CA ALA A 306 19.76 1.94 3.81
C ALA A 306 21.15 1.30 3.93
N VAL A 307 22.18 1.93 3.39
CA VAL A 307 23.56 1.50 3.56
C VAL A 307 23.98 1.52 5.03
N ARG A 308 23.71 2.61 5.76
CA ARG A 308 24.07 2.77 7.18
C ARG A 308 23.41 1.70 8.08
N LYS A 309 22.17 1.32 7.76
CA LYS A 309 21.38 0.34 8.52
C LYS A 309 21.48 -1.09 7.97
N GLN A 310 22.22 -1.32 6.89
CA GLN A 310 22.31 -2.61 6.19
C GLN A 310 20.92 -3.16 5.85
N ALA A 311 20.02 -2.28 5.38
CA ALA A 311 18.64 -2.57 5.05
C ALA A 311 18.31 -2.09 3.64
N THR A 312 17.14 -2.45 3.13
CA THR A 312 16.66 -1.89 1.86
C THR A 312 16.04 -0.50 2.05
N PRO A 313 15.98 0.35 1.03
CA PRO A 313 15.29 1.63 1.09
C PRO A 313 13.83 1.51 1.55
N ALA A 314 13.11 0.46 1.13
CA ALA A 314 11.74 0.19 1.57
C ALA A 314 11.66 -0.05 3.08
N ARG A 315 12.55 -0.87 3.63
CA ARG A 315 12.64 -1.12 5.08
C ARG A 315 12.91 0.18 5.86
N ILE A 316 13.81 1.04 5.36
CA ILE A 316 14.09 2.34 5.98
C ILE A 316 12.85 3.23 6.03
N ALA A 317 12.15 3.36 4.91
CA ALA A 317 10.96 4.21 4.82
C ALA A 317 9.83 3.72 5.76
N LEU A 318 9.60 2.42 5.84
CA LEU A 318 8.60 1.83 6.73
C LEU A 318 9.00 1.91 8.20
N ALA A 319 10.25 1.61 8.53
CA ALA A 319 10.77 1.71 9.89
C ALA A 319 10.76 3.15 10.41
N TRP A 320 11.04 4.13 9.55
CA TRP A 320 10.93 5.55 9.90
C TRP A 320 9.50 5.91 10.32
N LEU A 321 8.47 5.46 9.58
CA LEU A 321 7.06 5.67 9.97
C LEU A 321 6.76 5.06 11.33
N MET A 322 7.20 3.83 11.54
CA MET A 322 7.00 3.13 12.81
C MET A 322 7.74 3.80 13.99
N ALA A 323 8.83 4.50 13.72
CA ALA A 323 9.61 5.20 14.73
C ALA A 323 9.03 6.57 15.12
N GLN A 324 8.10 7.15 14.33
CA GLN A 324 7.51 8.45 14.66
C GLN A 324 6.63 8.39 15.93
N LYS A 325 5.77 7.37 16.03
CA LYS A 325 4.90 7.14 17.20
C LYS A 325 4.59 5.64 17.37
N PRO A 326 4.40 5.13 18.58
CA PRO A 326 4.13 3.72 18.82
C PRO A 326 2.76 3.25 18.33
N TRP A 327 1.85 4.18 18.04
CA TRP A 327 0.49 3.94 17.53
C TRP A 327 0.35 4.23 16.02
N ILE A 328 1.47 4.33 15.28
CA ILE A 328 1.49 4.41 13.81
C ILE A 328 1.76 3.01 13.24
N VAL A 329 0.86 2.54 12.35
CA VAL A 329 0.92 1.23 11.73
C VAL A 329 0.80 1.38 10.21
N PRO A 330 1.91 1.38 9.45
CA PRO A 330 1.86 1.51 8.00
C PRO A 330 1.32 0.26 7.32
N ILE A 331 0.64 0.46 6.17
CA ILE A 331 0.00 -0.60 5.38
C ILE A 331 0.54 -0.62 3.94
N PRO A 332 1.82 -0.95 3.71
CA PRO A 332 2.34 -1.08 2.36
C PRO A 332 1.56 -2.14 1.58
N GLY A 333 1.20 -1.82 0.32
CA GLY A 333 0.54 -2.75 -0.59
C GLY A 333 1.52 -3.27 -1.64
N THR A 334 1.42 -4.55 -1.97
CA THR A 334 2.19 -5.16 -3.06
C THR A 334 1.50 -6.38 -3.64
N THR A 335 1.85 -6.71 -4.88
CA THR A 335 1.46 -7.93 -5.59
C THR A 335 2.64 -8.86 -5.84
N GLN A 336 3.79 -8.60 -5.21
CA GLN A 336 5.00 -9.39 -5.36
C GLN A 336 5.45 -9.97 -4.02
N MET A 337 5.66 -11.28 -3.97
CA MET A 337 6.08 -11.99 -2.76
C MET A 337 7.37 -11.42 -2.17
N ALA A 338 8.37 -11.18 -3.02
CA ALA A 338 9.66 -10.63 -2.57
C ALA A 338 9.52 -9.26 -1.91
N HIS A 339 8.66 -8.38 -2.46
CA HIS A 339 8.40 -7.07 -1.87
C HIS A 339 7.63 -7.17 -0.55
N MET A 340 6.68 -8.12 -0.43
CA MET A 340 5.94 -8.36 0.80
C MET A 340 6.89 -8.81 1.91
N LEU A 341 7.78 -9.77 1.64
CA LEU A 341 8.77 -10.24 2.60
C LEU A 341 9.78 -9.13 2.97
N ASP A 342 10.22 -8.33 2.00
CA ASP A 342 11.08 -7.18 2.27
C ASP A 342 10.40 -6.15 3.16
N ASN A 343 9.14 -5.82 2.90
CA ASN A 343 8.36 -4.92 3.75
C ASN A 343 8.24 -5.42 5.20
N ILE A 344 8.05 -6.73 5.40
CA ILE A 344 8.00 -7.36 6.72
C ILE A 344 9.31 -7.14 7.49
N GLY A 345 10.44 -7.24 6.82
CA GLY A 345 11.75 -7.00 7.41
C GLY A 345 11.97 -5.58 7.95
N ALA A 346 11.10 -4.63 7.61
CA ALA A 346 11.14 -3.29 8.21
C ALA A 346 10.93 -3.30 9.73
N ALA A 347 10.25 -4.32 10.25
CA ALA A 347 10.00 -4.46 11.69
C ALA A 347 11.29 -4.72 12.51
N GLU A 348 12.37 -5.13 11.85
CA GLU A 348 13.68 -5.39 12.48
C GLU A 348 14.61 -4.18 12.45
N VAL A 349 14.27 -3.15 11.65
CA VAL A 349 15.09 -1.94 11.54
C VAL A 349 14.78 -1.00 12.70
N ASN A 350 15.78 -0.79 13.55
CA ASN A 350 15.65 0.07 14.71
C ASN A 350 16.45 1.37 14.52
N PHE A 351 15.84 2.48 14.89
CA PHE A 351 16.47 3.79 14.97
C PHE A 351 16.64 4.22 16.43
N THR A 352 17.81 4.73 16.76
CA THR A 352 17.97 5.46 18.02
C THR A 352 17.27 6.82 17.97
N PRO A 353 16.94 7.44 19.11
CA PRO A 353 16.36 8.80 19.12
C PRO A 353 17.21 9.84 18.38
N GLY A 354 18.55 9.72 18.48
CA GLY A 354 19.47 10.60 17.75
C GLY A 354 19.41 10.41 16.23
N GLU A 355 19.32 9.17 15.77
CA GLU A 355 19.19 8.86 14.34
C GLU A 355 17.86 9.34 13.76
N ILE A 356 16.75 9.21 14.50
CA ILE A 356 15.45 9.76 14.06
C ILE A 356 15.52 11.28 13.99
N ALA A 357 16.12 11.96 14.96
CA ALA A 357 16.29 13.40 14.93
C ALA A 357 17.16 13.86 13.75
N GLU A 358 18.26 13.15 13.47
CA GLU A 358 19.15 13.42 12.32
C GLU A 358 18.39 13.26 11.00
N LEU A 359 17.65 12.13 10.82
CA LEU A 359 16.90 11.84 9.61
C LEU A 359 15.75 12.85 9.41
N ASN A 360 15.00 13.17 10.47
CA ASN A 360 13.93 14.17 10.40
C ASN A 360 14.44 15.56 10.03
N LYS A 361 15.61 15.94 10.55
CA LYS A 361 16.28 17.20 10.18
C LYS A 361 16.70 17.21 8.71
N ALA A 362 17.26 16.11 8.20
CA ALA A 362 17.63 15.99 6.79
C ALA A 362 16.39 16.06 5.88
N LEU A 363 15.31 15.39 6.26
CA LEU A 363 14.03 15.44 5.52
C LEU A 363 13.45 16.86 5.43
N THR A 364 13.63 17.69 6.46
CA THR A 364 13.13 19.08 6.46
C THR A 364 13.83 19.96 5.42
N SER A 365 15.06 19.61 5.04
CA SER A 365 15.83 20.32 4.02
C SER A 365 15.47 19.94 2.59
N ILE A 366 14.63 18.91 2.40
CA ILE A 366 14.22 18.42 1.07
C ILE A 366 12.79 18.91 0.78
N HIS A 367 12.68 19.78 -0.22
CA HIS A 367 11.39 20.32 -0.66
C HIS A 367 10.86 19.51 -1.84
N VAL A 368 9.89 18.63 -1.59
CA VAL A 368 9.24 17.83 -2.62
C VAL A 368 8.46 18.75 -3.57
N GLN A 369 8.73 18.64 -4.87
CA GLN A 369 8.08 19.39 -5.93
C GLN A 369 6.86 18.63 -6.46
N GLY A 370 5.82 19.38 -6.86
CA GLY A 370 4.57 18.84 -7.39
C GLY A 370 3.50 18.63 -6.32
N VAL A 371 2.26 18.44 -6.78
CA VAL A 371 1.13 18.22 -5.89
C VAL A 371 0.99 16.77 -5.48
N ARG A 372 0.48 16.56 -4.29
CA ARG A 372 0.29 15.26 -3.65
C ARG A 372 -0.59 14.32 -4.48
N LEU A 373 -1.73 14.80 -4.91
CA LEU A 373 -2.75 14.03 -5.64
C LEU A 373 -3.34 14.90 -6.77
N PRO A 374 -3.89 14.29 -7.82
CA PRO A 374 -4.67 15.03 -8.80
C PRO A 374 -5.82 15.81 -8.15
N PRO A 375 -6.19 17.01 -8.66
CA PRO A 375 -7.20 17.88 -8.03
C PRO A 375 -8.55 17.21 -7.76
N ASN A 376 -9.00 16.33 -8.66
CA ASN A 376 -10.24 15.59 -8.51
C ASN A 376 -10.22 14.53 -7.40
N VAL A 377 -9.05 14.09 -6.98
CA VAL A 377 -8.88 13.18 -5.83
C VAL A 377 -8.66 13.99 -4.55
N LEU A 378 -7.86 15.05 -4.65
CA LEU A 378 -7.54 15.94 -3.52
C LEU A 378 -8.80 16.63 -2.97
N ALA A 379 -9.79 16.90 -3.81
CA ALA A 379 -11.08 17.48 -3.41
C ALA A 379 -11.85 16.67 -2.34
N PHE A 380 -11.51 15.39 -2.16
CA PHE A 380 -12.09 14.53 -1.14
C PHE A 380 -11.22 14.39 0.13
N SER A 381 -10.14 15.15 0.24
CA SER A 381 -9.25 15.15 1.42
C SER A 381 -9.48 16.39 2.28
N GLY A 382 -9.49 16.24 3.60
CA GLY A 382 -9.71 17.33 4.54
C GLY A 382 -11.15 17.87 4.55
N VAL A 383 -12.11 17.10 4.02
CA VAL A 383 -13.52 17.52 3.91
C VAL A 383 -14.20 17.44 5.27
N GLU A 384 -14.99 18.47 5.59
CA GLU A 384 -15.83 18.50 6.77
C GLU A 384 -17.23 17.97 6.45
N ALA A 385 -17.81 17.21 7.37
CA ALA A 385 -19.19 16.73 7.30
C ALA A 385 -20.18 17.86 7.54
N ALA A 386 -21.39 17.71 7.00
CA ALA A 386 -22.50 18.62 7.30
C ALA A 386 -22.68 18.83 8.80
N GLU A 387 -23.12 20.01 9.20
CA GLU A 387 -23.56 20.25 10.57
C GLU A 387 -24.88 19.52 10.84
N LYS A 388 -25.03 18.98 12.05
CA LYS A 388 -26.30 18.37 12.46
C LYS A 388 -27.29 19.48 12.81
N SER A 389 -28.40 19.55 12.09
CA SER A 389 -29.49 20.49 12.33
C SER A 389 -30.24 20.17 13.62
#